data_916dc4217feb6044d16b8c9f93b293f2
#
_entry.id   916dc4217feb6044d16b8c9f93b293f2
#
_cell.length_a   1.000
_cell.length_b   1.000
_cell.length_c   1.000
_cell.angle_alpha   90.00
_cell.angle_beta   90.00
_cell.angle_gamma   90.00
#
_symmetry.space_group_name_H-M   'P 1'
#
loop_
_entity.id
_entity.type
_entity.pdbx_description
1 polymer ?
#
loop_
_entity_poly.entity_id
_entity_poly.type
_entity_poly.pdbx_seq_one_letter_code
_entity_poly.pdbx_strand_id
1 'polypeptide(L)'
;MAESAPSEEPFGALLRPVEMRTAGQRIAERLVTAIALGEFEPGQRLPAERELAATLEVSRTTVREALQRLHAGGYVITRRGRDGGTFIQAAAVTGTGTDEAVKRTLGQRWDELTELLDYRRLIESLIARTAAERRDSADIEAIRAAVEGYTRASSRADARVADHALHQAIARATHNERLVDLSARIRREVGLGFDAEPYTPQMRQRALRQHPTLANAVIAGNAARAAIQAATHFSLTEGALAEVRARLYLRTGETDAHRRTQ
;
A
#
# COMPACT_ATOMS: atom_id res chain seq x y z
N MET A 1 -35.58 -60.31 -7.91
CA MET A 1 -35.20 -59.39 -6.84
C MET A 1 -33.68 -59.33 -6.83
N ALA A 2 -33.13 -58.30 -7.42
CA ALA A 2 -31.69 -58.06 -7.43
C ALA A 2 -31.43 -56.85 -6.50
N GLU A 3 -30.75 -57.09 -5.41
CA GLU A 3 -30.42 -56.17 -4.36
C GLU A 3 -29.21 -55.33 -4.83
N SER A 4 -29.46 -54.02 -5.06
CA SER A 4 -28.41 -53.06 -5.40
C SER A 4 -27.58 -52.80 -4.15
N ALA A 5 -26.30 -53.08 -4.21
CA ALA A 5 -25.32 -52.70 -3.18
C ALA A 5 -25.16 -51.17 -3.15
N PRO A 6 -25.03 -50.56 -1.97
CA PRO A 6 -24.75 -49.15 -1.85
C PRO A 6 -23.31 -48.83 -2.28
N SER A 7 -23.16 -47.89 -3.18
CA SER A 7 -21.88 -47.37 -3.60
C SER A 7 -21.22 -46.61 -2.45
N GLU A 8 -20.19 -47.21 -1.87
CA GLU A 8 -19.29 -46.55 -0.90
C GLU A 8 -18.45 -45.47 -1.61
N GLU A 9 -18.78 -44.23 -1.38
CA GLU A 9 -17.84 -43.10 -1.50
C GLU A 9 -17.55 -42.48 -0.13
N PRO A 10 -16.77 -43.14 0.75
CA PRO A 10 -16.57 -42.57 2.09
C PRO A 10 -15.41 -41.56 2.22
N PHE A 11 -14.59 -41.33 1.20
CA PHE A 11 -13.39 -40.49 1.34
C PHE A 11 -13.23 -39.36 0.32
N GLY A 12 -14.10 -39.24 -0.67
CA GLY A 12 -13.95 -38.27 -1.78
C GLY A 12 -13.98 -36.79 -1.35
N ALA A 13 -14.67 -36.46 -0.28
CA ALA A 13 -14.75 -35.07 0.23
C ALA A 13 -13.55 -34.67 1.11
N LEU A 14 -12.87 -35.64 1.75
CA LEU A 14 -11.73 -35.43 2.64
C LEU A 14 -10.39 -35.36 1.89
N LEU A 15 -10.34 -35.80 0.64
CA LEU A 15 -9.13 -35.82 -0.20
C LEU A 15 -9.10 -34.73 -1.24
N ARG A 16 -9.93 -33.67 -1.11
CA ARG A 16 -9.76 -32.48 -1.95
C ARG A 16 -8.42 -31.84 -1.64
N PRO A 17 -7.57 -31.58 -2.67
CA PRO A 17 -6.30 -30.91 -2.48
C PRO A 17 -6.54 -29.60 -1.72
N VAL A 18 -5.94 -29.46 -0.54
CA VAL A 18 -5.89 -28.18 0.14
C VAL A 18 -4.95 -27.32 -0.67
N GLU A 19 -5.44 -26.32 -1.39
CA GLU A 19 -4.62 -25.33 -2.07
C GLU A 19 -3.86 -24.51 -1.04
N MET A 20 -2.74 -25.03 -0.57
CA MET A 20 -1.82 -24.29 0.28
C MET A 20 -1.03 -23.33 -0.61
N ARG A 21 -1.36 -22.06 -0.54
CA ARG A 21 -0.59 -21.02 -1.26
C ARG A 21 0.82 -20.96 -0.73
N THR A 22 1.81 -21.06 -1.63
CA THR A 22 3.22 -20.93 -1.26
C THR A 22 3.54 -19.49 -0.82
N ALA A 23 4.60 -19.32 -0.03
CA ALA A 23 5.07 -17.99 0.33
C ALA A 23 5.39 -17.14 -0.92
N GLY A 24 5.95 -17.77 -1.98
CA GLY A 24 6.21 -17.12 -3.27
C GLY A 24 4.94 -16.64 -3.97
N GLN A 25 3.84 -17.41 -3.93
CA GLN A 25 2.55 -16.97 -4.44
C GLN A 25 2.02 -15.74 -3.71
N ARG A 26 2.02 -15.77 -2.37
CA ARG A 26 1.56 -14.63 -1.54
C ARG A 26 2.36 -13.37 -1.80
N ILE A 27 3.69 -13.49 -1.96
CA ILE A 27 4.55 -12.35 -2.29
C ILE A 27 4.27 -11.83 -3.71
N ALA A 28 4.06 -12.71 -4.69
CA ALA A 28 3.71 -12.29 -6.04
C ALA A 28 2.40 -11.51 -6.07
N GLU A 29 1.35 -12.01 -5.43
CA GLU A 29 0.05 -11.32 -5.32
C GLU A 29 0.17 -9.95 -4.63
N ARG A 30 0.98 -9.88 -3.58
CA ARG A 30 1.26 -8.64 -2.86
C ARG A 30 2.01 -7.62 -3.73
N LEU A 31 3.01 -8.05 -4.51
CA LEU A 31 3.71 -7.20 -5.46
C LEU A 31 2.78 -6.71 -6.58
N VAL A 32 1.91 -7.58 -7.12
CA VAL A 32 0.90 -7.17 -8.11
C VAL A 32 -0.05 -6.13 -7.53
N THR A 33 -0.47 -6.32 -6.28
CA THR A 33 -1.32 -5.34 -5.58
C THR A 33 -0.61 -4.00 -5.41
N ALA A 34 0.66 -4.01 -5.01
CA ALA A 34 1.48 -2.81 -4.87
C ALA A 34 1.62 -2.07 -6.22
N ILE A 35 1.83 -2.80 -7.32
CA ILE A 35 1.86 -2.24 -8.68
C ILE A 35 0.50 -1.61 -9.03
N ALA A 36 -0.60 -2.31 -8.77
CA ALA A 36 -1.96 -1.83 -9.07
C ALA A 36 -2.36 -0.60 -8.26
N LEU A 37 -1.88 -0.51 -7.03
CA LEU A 37 -2.06 0.66 -6.16
C LEU A 37 -1.11 1.82 -6.49
N GLY A 38 -0.25 1.63 -7.51
CA GLY A 38 0.68 2.66 -7.96
C GLY A 38 1.87 2.85 -7.02
N GLU A 39 2.24 1.87 -6.22
CA GLU A 39 3.47 1.92 -5.42
C GLU A 39 4.71 1.84 -6.30
N PHE A 40 4.59 1.15 -7.43
CA PHE A 40 5.62 1.08 -8.47
C PHE A 40 5.10 1.67 -9.77
N GLU A 41 5.92 2.48 -10.44
CA GLU A 41 5.58 3.08 -11.73
C GLU A 41 5.94 2.16 -12.91
N PRO A 42 5.21 2.24 -14.04
CA PRO A 42 5.64 1.61 -15.27
C PRO A 42 7.08 2.01 -15.63
N GLY A 43 7.92 1.01 -15.94
CA GLY A 43 9.32 1.23 -16.23
C GLY A 43 10.23 1.40 -15.01
N GLN A 44 9.69 1.49 -13.81
CA GLN A 44 10.47 1.54 -12.57
C GLN A 44 11.17 0.20 -12.34
N ARG A 45 12.42 0.27 -11.85
CA ARG A 45 13.17 -0.90 -11.40
C ARG A 45 12.69 -1.32 -10.01
N LEU A 46 12.36 -2.60 -9.84
CA LEU A 46 12.12 -3.19 -8.53
C LEU A 46 13.42 -3.23 -7.71
N PRO A 47 13.33 -3.20 -6.38
CA PRO A 47 14.46 -3.48 -5.50
C PRO A 47 15.09 -4.82 -5.85
N ALA A 48 16.40 -4.96 -5.60
CA ALA A 48 17.11 -6.22 -5.88
C ALA A 48 16.55 -7.38 -5.05
N GLU A 49 16.67 -8.63 -5.56
CA GLU A 49 16.19 -9.84 -4.83
C GLU A 49 16.64 -9.86 -3.37
N ARG A 50 17.88 -9.41 -3.10
CA ARG A 50 18.43 -9.36 -1.75
C ARG A 50 17.70 -8.35 -0.86
N GLU A 51 17.39 -7.20 -1.40
CA GLU A 51 16.68 -6.13 -0.69
C GLU A 51 15.22 -6.54 -0.41
N LEU A 52 14.54 -7.07 -1.44
CA LEU A 52 13.18 -7.61 -1.27
C LEU A 52 13.14 -8.75 -0.24
N ALA A 53 14.13 -9.63 -0.24
CA ALA A 53 14.21 -10.73 0.72
C ALA A 53 14.38 -10.22 2.16
N ALA A 54 15.21 -9.20 2.36
CA ALA A 54 15.40 -8.56 3.66
C ALA A 54 14.13 -7.81 4.11
N THR A 55 13.54 -6.99 3.23
CA THR A 55 12.31 -6.21 3.54
C THR A 55 11.12 -7.10 3.85
N LEU A 56 10.98 -8.24 3.15
CA LEU A 56 9.87 -9.17 3.30
C LEU A 56 10.13 -10.28 4.32
N GLU A 57 11.31 -10.30 4.93
CA GLU A 57 11.76 -11.31 5.91
C GLU A 57 11.61 -12.76 5.40
N VAL A 58 11.98 -12.97 4.13
CA VAL A 58 11.89 -14.28 3.46
C VAL A 58 13.21 -14.67 2.80
N SER A 59 13.30 -15.94 2.34
CA SER A 59 14.47 -16.38 1.58
C SER A 59 14.53 -15.75 0.20
N ARG A 60 15.75 -15.57 -0.34
CA ARG A 60 15.95 -15.13 -1.74
C ARG A 60 15.31 -16.07 -2.76
N THR A 61 15.24 -17.36 -2.46
CA THR A 61 14.56 -18.36 -3.29
C THR A 61 13.07 -18.06 -3.39
N THR A 62 12.43 -17.72 -2.27
CA THR A 62 11.01 -17.33 -2.22
C THR A 62 10.73 -16.06 -3.05
N VAL A 63 11.62 -15.05 -2.94
CA VAL A 63 11.51 -13.84 -3.76
C VAL A 63 11.67 -14.16 -5.24
N ARG A 64 12.64 -15.01 -5.60
CA ARG A 64 12.85 -15.42 -6.99
C ARG A 64 11.64 -16.15 -7.57
N GLU A 65 11.01 -17.03 -6.81
CA GLU A 65 9.74 -17.68 -7.19
C GLU A 65 8.65 -16.63 -7.46
N ALA A 66 8.51 -15.66 -6.58
CA ALA A 66 7.55 -14.57 -6.75
C ALA A 66 7.83 -13.76 -8.03
N LEU A 67 9.08 -13.36 -8.26
CA LEU A 67 9.47 -12.60 -9.47
C LEU A 67 9.27 -13.41 -10.76
N GLN A 68 9.51 -14.72 -10.74
CA GLN A 68 9.20 -15.61 -11.87
C GLN A 68 7.70 -15.61 -12.20
N ARG A 69 6.84 -15.63 -11.17
CA ARG A 69 5.38 -15.54 -11.34
C ARG A 69 4.95 -14.19 -11.92
N LEU A 70 5.55 -13.10 -11.44
CA LEU A 70 5.30 -11.76 -12.02
C LEU A 70 5.74 -11.69 -13.48
N HIS A 71 6.88 -12.29 -13.82
CA HIS A 71 7.38 -12.35 -15.19
C HIS A 71 6.45 -13.17 -16.08
N ALA A 72 6.02 -14.36 -15.64
CA ALA A 72 5.06 -15.21 -16.35
C ALA A 72 3.71 -14.52 -16.57
N GLY A 73 3.26 -13.70 -15.60
CA GLY A 73 2.05 -12.88 -15.69
C GLY A 73 2.20 -11.59 -16.51
N GLY A 74 3.40 -11.30 -17.05
CA GLY A 74 3.66 -10.08 -17.81
C GLY A 74 3.71 -8.80 -16.99
N TYR A 75 3.83 -8.88 -15.67
CA TYR A 75 3.91 -7.71 -14.77
C TYR A 75 5.29 -7.06 -14.77
N VAL A 76 6.32 -7.86 -15.04
CA VAL A 76 7.71 -7.40 -15.03
C VAL A 76 8.51 -7.98 -16.18
N ILE A 77 9.58 -7.28 -16.56
CA ILE A 77 10.62 -7.78 -17.48
C ILE A 77 11.97 -7.77 -16.76
N THR A 78 12.81 -8.73 -17.11
CA THR A 78 14.20 -8.79 -16.63
C THR A 78 15.15 -8.34 -17.72
N ARG A 79 16.02 -7.37 -17.43
CA ARG A 79 17.12 -6.92 -18.29
C ARG A 79 18.44 -7.38 -17.70
N ARG A 80 19.36 -7.87 -18.54
CA ARG A 80 20.70 -8.30 -18.14
C ARG A 80 21.70 -7.15 -18.33
N GLY A 81 22.84 -7.21 -17.64
CA GLY A 81 23.94 -6.26 -17.79
C GLY A 81 24.13 -5.35 -16.58
N ARG A 82 25.03 -4.35 -16.72
CA ARG A 82 25.43 -3.42 -15.64
C ARG A 82 24.22 -2.63 -15.09
N ASP A 83 23.34 -2.20 -15.99
CA ASP A 83 22.09 -1.49 -15.66
C ASP A 83 20.88 -2.43 -15.66
N GLY A 84 21.14 -3.73 -15.49
CA GLY A 84 20.13 -4.77 -15.47
C GLY A 84 19.27 -4.75 -14.19
N GLY A 85 18.22 -5.56 -14.20
CA GLY A 85 17.28 -5.66 -13.08
C GLY A 85 15.90 -6.10 -13.54
N THR A 86 14.97 -6.13 -12.60
CA THR A 86 13.57 -6.41 -12.88
C THR A 86 12.81 -5.09 -12.93
N PHE A 87 12.08 -4.85 -14.02
CA PHE A 87 11.38 -3.60 -14.31
C PHE A 87 9.88 -3.84 -14.48
N ILE A 88 9.06 -2.93 -13.99
CA ILE A 88 7.60 -2.97 -14.12
C ILE A 88 7.19 -2.73 -15.57
N GLN A 89 6.28 -3.54 -16.10
CA GLN A 89 5.71 -3.33 -17.43
C GLN A 89 4.52 -2.37 -17.40
N ALA A 90 4.40 -1.50 -18.41
CA ALA A 90 3.29 -0.55 -18.51
C ALA A 90 1.92 -1.25 -18.63
N ALA A 91 1.86 -2.36 -19.35
CA ALA A 91 0.62 -3.16 -19.49
C ALA A 91 0.17 -3.85 -18.19
N ALA A 92 1.04 -3.94 -17.19
CA ALA A 92 0.76 -4.60 -15.92
C ALA A 92 -0.27 -3.84 -15.05
N VAL A 93 -0.44 -2.54 -15.30
CA VAL A 93 -1.27 -1.68 -14.43
C VAL A 93 -2.77 -1.73 -14.77
N THR A 94 -3.13 -2.27 -15.95
CA THR A 94 -4.49 -2.19 -16.50
C THR A 94 -5.14 -3.52 -16.89
N GLY A 95 -4.46 -4.65 -16.64
CA GLY A 95 -4.93 -5.97 -17.08
C GLY A 95 -5.92 -6.63 -16.10
N THR A 96 -6.81 -7.49 -16.64
CA THR A 96 -7.78 -8.29 -15.84
C THR A 96 -7.10 -9.18 -14.79
N GLY A 97 -5.90 -9.71 -15.08
CA GLY A 97 -5.11 -10.48 -14.12
C GLY A 97 -4.66 -9.67 -12.90
N THR A 98 -4.47 -8.35 -13.06
CA THR A 98 -4.16 -7.44 -11.96
C THR A 98 -5.35 -7.29 -11.02
N ASP A 99 -6.55 -7.12 -11.57
CA ASP A 99 -7.77 -6.98 -10.78
C ASP A 99 -8.04 -8.23 -9.94
N GLU A 100 -7.83 -9.44 -10.49
CA GLU A 100 -7.97 -10.69 -9.74
C GLU A 100 -6.93 -10.86 -8.62
N ALA A 101 -5.66 -10.48 -8.86
CA ALA A 101 -4.64 -10.52 -7.82
C ALA A 101 -4.93 -9.51 -6.70
N VAL A 102 -5.39 -8.31 -7.05
CA VAL A 102 -5.82 -7.29 -6.09
C VAL A 102 -7.03 -7.76 -5.28
N LYS A 103 -8.04 -8.35 -5.92
CA LYS A 103 -9.20 -8.94 -5.22
C LYS A 103 -8.77 -10.02 -4.23
N ARG A 104 -7.90 -10.94 -4.64
CA ARG A 104 -7.42 -11.99 -3.75
C ARG A 104 -6.61 -11.45 -2.57
N THR A 105 -5.78 -10.43 -2.79
CA THR A 105 -4.90 -9.88 -1.75
C THR A 105 -5.65 -8.97 -0.80
N LEU A 106 -6.50 -8.09 -1.31
CA LEU A 106 -7.24 -7.12 -0.53
C LEU A 106 -8.60 -7.65 -0.05
N GLY A 107 -9.27 -8.50 -0.84
CA GLY A 107 -10.64 -8.96 -0.53
C GLY A 107 -10.76 -9.67 0.82
N GLN A 108 -9.77 -10.48 1.19
CA GLN A 108 -9.73 -11.18 2.48
C GLN A 108 -9.31 -10.28 3.66
N ARG A 109 -8.72 -9.13 3.39
CA ARG A 109 -8.19 -8.19 4.39
C ARG A 109 -8.87 -6.82 4.34
N TRP A 110 -9.98 -6.72 3.58
CA TRP A 110 -10.60 -5.41 3.35
C TRP A 110 -11.10 -4.78 4.63
N ASP A 111 -11.72 -5.57 5.49
CA ASP A 111 -12.26 -5.07 6.77
C ASP A 111 -11.12 -4.68 7.71
N GLU A 112 -10.08 -5.51 7.83
CA GLU A 112 -8.86 -5.18 8.59
C GLU A 112 -8.19 -3.90 8.08
N LEU A 113 -8.12 -3.73 6.76
CA LEU A 113 -7.50 -2.55 6.16
C LEU A 113 -8.34 -1.29 6.39
N THR A 114 -9.65 -1.41 6.33
CA THR A 114 -10.57 -0.30 6.61
C THR A 114 -10.43 0.14 8.08
N GLU A 115 -10.39 -0.82 9.00
CA GLU A 115 -10.18 -0.55 10.43
C GLU A 115 -8.81 0.08 10.68
N LEU A 116 -7.76 -0.42 10.05
CA LEU A 116 -6.40 0.12 10.15
C LEU A 116 -6.31 1.56 9.63
N LEU A 117 -6.98 1.89 8.53
CA LEU A 117 -6.98 3.25 7.98
C LEU A 117 -7.77 4.22 8.85
N ASP A 118 -8.92 3.80 9.40
CA ASP A 118 -9.66 4.59 10.38
C ASP A 118 -8.82 4.84 11.64
N TYR A 119 -8.19 3.79 12.17
CA TYR A 119 -7.26 3.89 13.30
C TYR A 119 -6.11 4.86 13.00
N ARG A 120 -5.49 4.76 11.81
CA ARG A 120 -4.47 5.70 11.38
C ARG A 120 -4.97 7.14 11.40
N ARG A 121 -6.11 7.40 10.79
CA ARG A 121 -6.70 8.74 10.72
C ARG A 121 -6.93 9.33 12.11
N LEU A 122 -7.41 8.55 13.08
CA LEU A 122 -7.63 8.96 14.46
C LEU A 122 -6.31 9.28 15.17
N ILE A 123 -5.32 8.39 15.08
CA ILE A 123 -4.03 8.55 15.75
C ILE A 123 -3.22 9.70 15.14
N GLU A 124 -3.15 9.83 13.85
CA GLU A 124 -2.41 10.92 13.20
C GLU A 124 -3.08 12.30 13.45
N SER A 125 -4.39 12.34 13.61
CA SER A 125 -5.11 13.54 14.06
C SER A 125 -4.74 13.94 15.48
N LEU A 126 -4.62 12.96 16.38
CA LEU A 126 -4.16 13.17 17.76
C LEU A 126 -2.70 13.64 17.79
N ILE A 127 -1.83 13.04 16.96
CA ILE A 127 -0.42 13.42 16.85
C ILE A 127 -0.30 14.87 16.37
N ALA A 128 -0.99 15.24 15.29
CA ALA A 128 -0.94 16.60 14.76
C ALA A 128 -1.47 17.65 15.75
N ARG A 129 -2.54 17.33 16.47
CA ARG A 129 -3.05 18.15 17.57
C ARG A 129 -2.01 18.35 18.66
N THR A 130 -1.43 17.24 19.15
CA THR A 130 -0.44 17.26 20.24
C THR A 130 0.84 18.00 19.81
N ALA A 131 1.28 17.79 18.57
CA ALA A 131 2.40 18.54 17.99
C ALA A 131 2.13 20.04 17.99
N ALA A 132 0.94 20.47 17.56
CA ALA A 132 0.55 21.87 17.59
C ALA A 132 0.53 22.49 19.00
N GLU A 133 0.24 21.69 20.02
CA GLU A 133 0.24 22.12 21.42
C GLU A 133 1.65 22.21 22.01
N ARG A 134 2.62 21.38 21.53
CA ARG A 134 3.92 21.17 22.20
C ARG A 134 5.13 21.65 21.41
N ARG A 135 5.00 21.85 20.07
CA ARG A 135 6.13 22.22 19.21
C ARG A 135 6.91 23.40 19.76
N ASP A 136 8.21 23.32 19.67
CA ASP A 136 9.15 24.41 19.92
C ASP A 136 9.66 25.05 18.61
N SER A 137 10.64 25.93 18.72
CA SER A 137 11.23 26.62 17.56
C SER A 137 12.00 25.67 16.65
N ALA A 138 12.66 24.65 17.19
CA ALA A 138 13.41 23.67 16.40
C ALA A 138 12.46 22.77 15.60
N ASP A 139 11.33 22.36 16.20
CA ASP A 139 10.30 21.60 15.51
C ASP A 139 9.67 22.40 14.35
N ILE A 140 9.41 23.70 14.59
CA ILE A 140 8.88 24.59 13.54
C ILE A 140 9.81 24.63 12.34
N GLU A 141 11.12 24.77 12.55
CA GLU A 141 12.10 24.78 11.46
C GLU A 141 12.18 23.41 10.76
N ALA A 142 12.16 22.31 11.51
CA ALA A 142 12.15 20.97 10.95
C ALA A 142 10.90 20.70 10.07
N ILE A 143 9.72 21.11 10.53
CA ILE A 143 8.47 20.97 9.77
C ILE A 143 8.50 21.84 8.50
N ARG A 144 9.01 23.08 8.58
CA ARG A 144 9.18 23.95 7.41
C ARG A 144 10.10 23.32 6.38
N ALA A 145 11.28 22.90 6.80
CA ALA A 145 12.25 22.25 5.91
C ALA A 145 11.66 21.02 5.22
N ALA A 146 10.90 20.20 5.95
CA ALA A 146 10.29 18.98 5.42
C ALA A 146 9.18 19.29 4.39
N VAL A 147 8.31 20.26 4.65
CA VAL A 147 7.25 20.63 3.69
C VAL A 147 7.82 21.29 2.43
N GLU A 148 8.90 22.08 2.59
CA GLU A 148 9.61 22.62 1.44
C GLU A 148 10.30 21.54 0.61
N GLY A 149 10.92 20.55 1.28
CA GLY A 149 11.50 19.38 0.62
C GLY A 149 10.47 18.63 -0.21
N TYR A 150 9.27 18.43 0.35
CA TYR A 150 8.17 17.80 -0.38
C TYR A 150 7.73 18.63 -1.62
N THR A 151 7.63 19.93 -1.47
CA THR A 151 7.22 20.82 -2.57
C THR A 151 8.25 20.85 -3.70
N ARG A 152 9.54 20.76 -3.38
CA ARG A 152 10.64 20.76 -4.35
C ARG A 152 10.92 19.39 -4.97
N ALA A 153 10.35 18.30 -4.42
CA ALA A 153 10.61 16.96 -4.90
C ALA A 153 10.28 16.80 -6.38
N SER A 154 11.28 16.50 -7.19
CA SER A 154 11.17 16.38 -8.64
C SER A 154 10.80 14.96 -9.08
N SER A 155 11.18 13.95 -8.31
CA SER A 155 10.84 12.56 -8.55
C SER A 155 9.82 12.04 -7.52
N ARG A 156 9.18 10.92 -7.86
CA ARG A 156 8.30 10.23 -6.92
C ARG A 156 9.06 9.69 -5.71
N ALA A 157 10.28 9.18 -5.92
CA ALA A 157 11.11 8.69 -4.83
C ALA A 157 11.45 9.79 -3.84
N ASP A 158 11.87 10.97 -4.34
CA ASP A 158 12.16 12.14 -3.50
C ASP A 158 10.90 12.62 -2.76
N ALA A 159 9.74 12.63 -3.44
CA ALA A 159 8.48 13.00 -2.84
C ALA A 159 8.09 12.07 -1.68
N ARG A 160 8.33 10.75 -1.81
CA ARG A 160 8.08 9.78 -0.73
C ARG A 160 9.01 9.98 0.46
N VAL A 161 10.29 10.22 0.21
CA VAL A 161 11.26 10.53 1.26
C VAL A 161 10.85 11.80 2.02
N ALA A 162 10.48 12.84 1.28
CA ALA A 162 10.06 14.11 1.88
C ALA A 162 8.71 14.00 2.61
N ASP A 163 7.76 13.21 2.10
CA ASP A 163 6.50 12.87 2.76
C ASP A 163 6.75 12.23 4.13
N HIS A 164 7.64 11.21 4.14
CA HIS A 164 8.05 10.58 5.38
C HIS A 164 8.69 11.56 6.36
N ALA A 165 9.59 12.41 5.87
CA ALA A 165 10.26 13.40 6.70
C ALA A 165 9.28 14.38 7.35
N LEU A 166 8.26 14.83 6.60
CA LEU A 166 7.22 15.72 7.13
C LEU A 166 6.41 15.08 8.25
N HIS A 167 5.87 13.88 8.03
CA HIS A 167 5.09 13.19 9.05
C HIS A 167 5.92 12.83 10.27
N GLN A 168 7.18 12.45 10.08
CA GLN A 168 8.11 12.20 11.19
C GLN A 168 8.43 13.47 11.96
N ALA A 169 8.62 14.62 11.30
CA ALA A 169 8.83 15.91 11.96
C ALA A 169 7.63 16.30 12.82
N ILE A 170 6.40 16.14 12.30
CA ILE A 170 5.17 16.37 13.06
C ILE A 170 5.07 15.43 14.26
N ALA A 171 5.36 14.13 14.08
CA ALA A 171 5.31 13.17 15.17
C ALA A 171 6.34 13.49 16.28
N ARG A 172 7.55 13.90 15.92
CA ARG A 172 8.60 14.33 16.88
C ARG A 172 8.21 15.58 17.67
N ALA A 173 7.51 16.52 17.03
CA ALA A 173 7.00 17.73 17.68
C ALA A 173 5.97 17.44 18.79
N THR A 174 5.53 16.19 18.95
CA THR A 174 4.74 15.77 20.13
C THR A 174 5.58 15.65 21.40
N HIS A 175 6.91 15.60 21.28
CA HIS A 175 7.86 15.31 22.37
C HIS A 175 7.50 14.02 23.13
N ASN A 176 7.03 13.01 22.39
CA ASN A 176 6.62 11.71 22.94
C ASN A 176 7.05 10.58 21.99
N GLU A 177 8.15 9.90 22.36
CA GLU A 177 8.71 8.82 21.55
C GLU A 177 7.71 7.68 21.28
N ARG A 178 6.76 7.42 22.19
CA ARG A 178 5.73 6.40 21.95
C ARG A 178 4.78 6.77 20.82
N LEU A 179 4.48 8.06 20.63
CA LEU A 179 3.67 8.54 19.49
C LEU A 179 4.49 8.48 18.20
N VAL A 180 5.78 8.77 18.24
CA VAL A 180 6.69 8.62 17.10
C VAL A 180 6.74 7.17 16.64
N ASP A 181 6.97 6.24 17.56
CA ASP A 181 7.00 4.80 17.27
C ASP A 181 5.66 4.28 16.75
N LEU A 182 4.55 4.77 17.32
CA LEU A 182 3.20 4.39 16.92
C LEU A 182 2.91 4.82 15.47
N SER A 183 3.19 6.08 15.12
CA SER A 183 3.05 6.59 13.76
C SER A 183 3.87 5.76 12.76
N ALA A 184 5.15 5.51 13.08
CA ALA A 184 6.04 4.69 12.26
C ALA A 184 5.52 3.25 12.08
N ARG A 185 4.94 2.63 13.13
CA ARG A 185 4.35 1.29 13.07
C ARG A 185 3.12 1.27 12.16
N ILE A 186 2.18 2.17 12.37
CA ILE A 186 0.96 2.26 11.56
C ILE A 186 1.32 2.44 10.09
N ARG A 187 2.29 3.29 9.79
CA ARG A 187 2.77 3.51 8.42
C ARG A 187 3.28 2.21 7.78
N ARG A 188 4.10 1.42 8.48
CA ARG A 188 4.57 0.12 7.96
C ARG A 188 3.43 -0.86 7.69
N GLU A 189 2.42 -0.88 8.56
CA GLU A 189 1.25 -1.75 8.42
C GLU A 189 0.40 -1.36 7.19
N VAL A 190 0.17 -0.06 6.99
CA VAL A 190 -0.55 0.47 5.81
C VAL A 190 0.22 0.24 4.51
N GLY A 191 1.54 0.35 4.53
CA GLY A 191 2.43 0.14 3.39
C GLY A 191 2.53 -1.32 2.92
N LEU A 192 1.66 -2.22 3.35
CA LEU A 192 1.65 -3.64 2.98
C LEU A 192 3.02 -4.33 3.15
N GLY A 193 3.92 -3.76 3.96
CA GLY A 193 5.29 -4.24 4.20
C GLY A 193 6.30 -3.88 3.12
N PHE A 194 6.01 -2.93 2.24
CA PHE A 194 6.96 -2.40 1.26
C PHE A 194 7.49 -1.00 1.64
N ASP A 195 7.21 -0.51 2.86
CA ASP A 195 7.44 0.87 3.30
C ASP A 195 6.86 1.92 2.33
N ALA A 196 5.85 1.52 1.58
CA ALA A 196 5.30 2.31 0.50
C ALA A 196 3.78 2.34 0.63
N GLU A 197 3.25 3.51 0.94
CA GLU A 197 1.83 3.77 0.84
C GLU A 197 1.40 3.88 -0.63
N PRO A 198 0.13 3.56 -0.95
CA PRO A 198 -0.42 3.85 -2.27
C PRO A 198 -0.14 5.31 -2.62
N TYR A 199 0.56 5.55 -3.72
CA TYR A 199 0.99 6.89 -4.10
C TYR A 199 0.75 7.15 -5.59
N THR A 200 -0.51 7.44 -5.91
CA THR A 200 -0.89 7.79 -7.29
C THR A 200 -0.55 9.25 -7.61
N PRO A 201 -0.42 9.63 -8.89
CA PRO A 201 -0.25 11.02 -9.29
C PRO A 201 -1.34 11.94 -8.72
N GLN A 202 -2.58 11.46 -8.64
CA GLN A 202 -3.71 12.18 -8.06
C GLN A 202 -3.54 12.40 -6.56
N MET A 203 -3.08 11.38 -5.83
CA MET A 203 -2.76 11.51 -4.41
C MET A 203 -1.65 12.52 -4.18
N ARG A 204 -0.58 12.49 -5.00
CA ARG A 204 0.49 13.50 -4.94
C ARG A 204 -0.03 14.92 -5.13
N GLN A 205 -0.89 15.14 -6.13
CA GLN A 205 -1.49 16.45 -6.35
C GLN A 205 -2.33 16.95 -5.17
N ARG A 206 -3.08 16.04 -4.52
CA ARG A 206 -3.84 16.37 -3.31
C ARG A 206 -2.91 16.65 -2.13
N ALA A 207 -1.90 15.82 -1.92
CA ALA A 207 -0.92 15.98 -0.86
C ALA A 207 -0.11 17.28 -0.99
N LEU A 208 0.27 17.71 -2.21
CA LEU A 208 0.91 19.00 -2.47
C LEU A 208 0.10 20.21 -1.94
N ARG A 209 -1.22 20.11 -1.88
CA ARG A 209 -2.10 21.15 -1.30
C ARG A 209 -2.30 20.95 0.20
N GLN A 210 -2.36 19.72 0.67
CA GLN A 210 -2.72 19.42 2.05
C GLN A 210 -1.53 19.50 3.02
N HIS A 211 -0.33 19.07 2.60
CA HIS A 211 0.86 19.14 3.44
C HIS A 211 1.17 20.56 3.94
N PRO A 212 1.20 21.61 3.10
CA PRO A 212 1.39 22.98 3.59
C PRO A 212 0.28 23.41 4.57
N THR A 213 -0.96 22.98 4.32
CA THR A 213 -2.09 23.35 5.19
C THR A 213 -1.99 22.69 6.56
N LEU A 214 -1.61 21.41 6.60
CA LEU A 214 -1.35 20.66 7.84
C LEU A 214 -0.15 21.26 8.59
N ALA A 215 0.99 21.43 7.91
CA ALA A 215 2.20 21.97 8.49
C ALA A 215 1.94 23.39 9.09
N ASN A 216 1.27 24.27 8.35
CA ASN A 216 0.95 25.62 8.84
C ASN A 216 0.03 25.59 10.07
N ALA A 217 -0.92 24.65 10.15
CA ALA A 217 -1.78 24.51 11.33
C ALA A 217 -0.97 24.09 12.57
N VAL A 218 -0.02 23.16 12.41
CA VAL A 218 0.89 22.72 13.48
C VAL A 218 1.81 23.87 13.89
N ILE A 219 2.48 24.51 12.94
CA ILE A 219 3.39 25.65 13.18
C ILE A 219 2.68 26.79 13.92
N ALA A 220 1.48 27.13 13.50
CA ALA A 220 0.67 28.19 14.14
C ALA A 220 0.17 27.82 15.54
N GLY A 221 0.32 26.57 15.99
CA GLY A 221 -0.21 26.09 17.27
C GLY A 221 -1.72 25.95 17.32
N ASN A 222 -2.36 25.88 16.18
CA ASN A 222 -3.80 25.70 16.12
C ASN A 222 -4.15 24.20 16.18
N ALA A 223 -4.22 23.66 17.40
CA ALA A 223 -4.42 22.25 17.68
C ALA A 223 -5.68 21.69 17.04
N ALA A 224 -6.79 22.41 17.10
CA ALA A 224 -8.05 21.95 16.49
C ALA A 224 -7.93 21.88 14.95
N ARG A 225 -7.35 22.90 14.32
CA ARG A 225 -7.13 22.91 12.87
C ARG A 225 -6.13 21.85 12.43
N ALA A 226 -5.06 21.64 13.19
CA ALA A 226 -4.08 20.60 12.92
C ALA A 226 -4.72 19.19 12.90
N ALA A 227 -5.58 18.87 13.89
CA ALA A 227 -6.32 17.62 13.93
C ALA A 227 -7.21 17.44 12.68
N ILE A 228 -7.99 18.47 12.31
CA ILE A 228 -8.87 18.43 11.14
C ILE A 228 -8.08 18.25 9.84
N GLN A 229 -6.96 18.96 9.69
CA GLN A 229 -6.14 18.87 8.48
C GLN A 229 -5.45 17.49 8.39
N ALA A 230 -5.01 16.93 9.50
CA ALA A 230 -4.48 15.56 9.54
C ALA A 230 -5.56 14.54 9.16
N ALA A 231 -6.75 14.60 9.74
CA ALA A 231 -7.86 13.72 9.39
C ALA A 231 -8.16 13.77 7.88
N THR A 232 -8.23 14.98 7.31
CA THR A 232 -8.47 15.20 5.88
C THR A 232 -7.34 14.65 5.02
N HIS A 233 -6.10 14.80 5.46
CA HIS A 233 -4.94 14.31 4.74
C HIS A 233 -4.89 12.76 4.74
N PHE A 234 -5.02 12.15 5.89
CA PHE A 234 -4.94 10.69 5.99
C PHE A 234 -6.14 9.95 5.40
N SER A 235 -7.28 10.63 5.17
CA SER A 235 -8.40 10.07 4.40
C SER A 235 -8.10 9.91 2.89
N LEU A 236 -7.00 10.47 2.37
CA LEU A 236 -6.60 10.27 0.97
C LEU A 236 -6.36 8.79 0.63
N THR A 237 -5.72 8.06 1.55
CA THR A 237 -5.44 6.64 1.36
C THR A 237 -6.73 5.81 1.38
N GLU A 238 -7.65 6.14 2.29
CA GLU A 238 -9.00 5.52 2.33
C GLU A 238 -9.73 5.72 1.00
N GLY A 239 -9.74 6.96 0.49
CA GLY A 239 -10.38 7.29 -0.80
C GLY A 239 -9.76 6.53 -1.97
N ALA A 240 -8.44 6.45 -2.05
CA ALA A 240 -7.74 5.72 -3.11
C ALA A 240 -8.07 4.22 -3.09
N LEU A 241 -8.12 3.62 -1.91
CA LEU A 241 -8.49 2.20 -1.75
C LEU A 241 -9.96 1.96 -2.04
N ALA A 242 -10.85 2.88 -1.64
CA ALA A 242 -12.27 2.80 -1.98
C ALA A 242 -12.51 2.89 -3.51
N GLU A 243 -11.76 3.74 -4.22
CA GLU A 243 -11.79 3.82 -5.68
C GLU A 243 -11.32 2.51 -6.33
N VAL A 244 -10.25 1.90 -5.82
CA VAL A 244 -9.79 0.57 -6.29
C VAL A 244 -10.87 -0.47 -6.06
N ARG A 245 -11.47 -0.52 -4.88
CA ARG A 245 -12.58 -1.43 -4.55
C ARG A 245 -13.75 -1.26 -5.51
N ALA A 246 -14.23 -0.03 -5.69
CA ALA A 246 -15.36 0.26 -6.59
C ALA A 246 -15.07 -0.21 -8.02
N ARG A 247 -13.86 0.06 -8.55
CA ARG A 247 -13.44 -0.40 -9.88
C ARG A 247 -13.47 -1.93 -10.01
N LEU A 248 -12.97 -2.63 -8.98
CA LEU A 248 -12.92 -4.09 -8.98
C LEU A 248 -14.29 -4.74 -8.96
N TYR A 249 -15.25 -4.15 -8.25
CA TYR A 249 -16.62 -4.68 -8.15
C TYR A 249 -17.51 -4.29 -9.33
N LEU A 250 -17.36 -3.10 -9.90
CA LEU A 250 -18.10 -2.68 -11.09
C LEU A 250 -17.76 -3.55 -12.31
N ARG A 251 -16.49 -3.87 -12.53
CA ARG A 251 -16.06 -4.73 -13.65
C ARG A 251 -16.51 -6.20 -13.52
N THR A 252 -16.80 -6.69 -12.30
CA THR A 252 -17.37 -8.05 -12.12
C THR A 252 -18.85 -8.10 -12.45
N GLY A 253 -19.59 -7.04 -12.23
CA GLY A 253 -21.00 -6.95 -12.66
C GLY A 253 -21.17 -7.04 -14.17
N GLU A 254 -20.25 -6.46 -14.94
CA GLU A 254 -20.25 -6.53 -16.41
C GLU A 254 -19.88 -7.93 -16.94
N THR A 255 -18.95 -8.65 -16.29
CA THR A 255 -18.56 -10.02 -16.70
C THR A 255 -19.63 -11.06 -16.40
N ASP A 256 -20.36 -10.93 -15.29
CA ASP A 256 -21.46 -11.84 -14.95
C ASP A 256 -22.72 -11.58 -15.82
N ALA A 257 -22.96 -10.33 -16.21
CA ALA A 257 -24.03 -10.00 -17.15
C ALA A 257 -23.77 -10.58 -18.56
N HIS A 258 -22.50 -10.56 -19.01
CA HIS A 258 -22.12 -11.13 -20.33
C HIS A 258 -22.16 -12.67 -20.36
N ARG A 259 -21.93 -13.36 -19.23
CA ARG A 259 -22.03 -14.82 -19.11
C ARG A 259 -23.47 -15.33 -19.00
N ARG A 260 -24.44 -14.49 -18.64
CA ARG A 260 -25.87 -14.85 -18.57
C ARG A 260 -26.60 -14.63 -19.88
N THR A 261 -25.95 -14.05 -20.88
CA THR A 261 -26.54 -13.71 -22.20
C THR A 261 -25.97 -14.58 -23.33
N GLN A 262 -25.13 -15.56 -23.04
CA GLN A 262 -24.69 -16.62 -23.95
C GLN A 262 -25.20 -17.99 -23.45
#